data_6311aaf5ebef49f0f2fbf0ab8ff96da0
#
_entry.id   6311aaf5ebef49f0f2fbf0ab8ff96da0
#
_cell.length_a   1.000
_cell.length_b   1.000
_cell.length_c   1.000
_cell.angle_alpha   90.00
_cell.angle_beta   90.00
_cell.angle_gamma   90.00
#
_symmetry.space_group_name_H-M   'P 1'
#
loop_
_entity.id
_entity.type
_entity.pdbx_description
1 polymer ?
#
loop_
_entity_poly.entity_id
_entity_poly.type
_entity_poly.pdbx_seq_one_letter_code
_entity_poly.pdbx_strand_id
1 'polypeptide(L)'
;MARILVIDDDKPMLEIVKSILDNEGYVVETISNWTIVFDKIRQYKPDLIILDIFISGSDGRVICKELKKSKTTTNIPVILFSATNRLEAYTKDSNAQGYLKKPFETMELVNIVKEKLL
;
A
#
# COMPACT_ATOMS: atom_id res chain seq x y z
N MET A 1 16.84 6.97 -1.63
CA MET A 1 16.02 6.16 -0.72
C MET A 1 14.59 6.09 -1.24
N ALA A 2 14.05 4.88 -1.26
CA ALA A 2 12.68 4.72 -1.71
C ALA A 2 11.68 5.28 -0.70
N ARG A 3 10.62 5.89 -1.22
CA ARG A 3 9.55 6.51 -0.44
C ARG A 3 8.32 5.62 -0.51
N ILE A 4 7.83 5.21 0.63
CA ILE A 4 6.70 4.28 0.73
C ILE A 4 5.55 4.98 1.44
N LEU A 5 4.35 4.86 0.86
CA LEU A 5 3.13 5.36 1.45
C LEU A 5 2.29 4.17 1.90
N VAL A 6 1.90 4.15 3.18
CA VAL A 6 1.08 3.07 3.75
C VAL A 6 -0.28 3.64 4.14
N ILE A 7 -1.33 3.00 3.66
CA ILE A 7 -2.72 3.47 3.83
C ILE A 7 -3.53 2.36 4.52
N ASP A 8 -3.96 2.61 5.74
CA ASP A 8 -4.73 1.67 6.55
C ASP A 8 -5.42 2.46 7.67
N ASP A 9 -6.66 2.18 7.98
CA ASP A 9 -7.36 2.87 9.07
C ASP A 9 -7.02 2.31 10.46
N ASP A 10 -6.28 1.21 10.52
CA ASP A 10 -5.78 0.63 11.78
C ASP A 10 -4.45 1.31 12.14
N LYS A 11 -4.51 2.28 13.03
CA LYS A 11 -3.32 3.05 13.42
C LYS A 11 -2.20 2.21 14.04
N PRO A 12 -2.48 1.25 14.94
CA PRO A 12 -1.43 0.34 15.41
C PRO A 12 -0.74 -0.44 14.29
N MET A 13 -1.49 -0.87 13.28
CA MET A 13 -0.91 -1.55 12.12
C MET A 13 0.01 -0.63 11.33
N LEU A 14 -0.39 0.62 11.13
CA LEU A 14 0.46 1.62 10.46
C LEU A 14 1.79 1.80 11.20
N GLU A 15 1.76 1.85 12.53
CA GLU A 15 2.98 1.99 13.32
C GLU A 15 3.90 0.78 13.18
N ILE A 16 3.33 -0.42 13.17
CA ILE A 16 4.10 -1.67 12.98
C ILE A 16 4.77 -1.68 11.62
N VAL A 17 4.02 -1.43 10.56
CA VAL A 17 4.55 -1.44 9.20
C VAL A 17 5.62 -0.36 9.02
N LYS A 18 5.36 0.84 9.52
CA LYS A 18 6.33 1.92 9.46
C LYS A 18 7.62 1.56 10.16
N SER A 19 7.55 1.02 11.37
CA SER A 19 8.73 0.62 12.13
C SER A 19 9.58 -0.40 11.38
N ILE A 20 8.94 -1.41 10.82
CA ILE A 20 9.64 -2.46 10.06
C ILE A 20 10.36 -1.86 8.85
N LEU A 21 9.65 -1.03 8.08
CA LEU A 21 10.22 -0.48 6.85
C LEU A 21 11.22 0.64 7.10
N ASP A 22 11.05 1.43 8.16
CA ASP A 22 12.06 2.39 8.60
C ASP A 22 13.39 1.69 8.90
N ASN A 23 13.33 0.54 9.56
CA ASN A 23 14.53 -0.26 9.88
C ASN A 23 15.23 -0.76 8.62
N GLU A 24 14.53 -0.90 7.51
CA GLU A 24 15.12 -1.32 6.23
C GLU A 24 15.69 -0.15 5.42
N GLY A 25 15.60 1.07 5.96
CA GLY A 25 16.19 2.24 5.32
C GLY A 25 15.24 2.99 4.37
N TYR A 26 13.96 2.63 4.34
CA TYR A 26 12.97 3.34 3.53
C TYR A 26 12.47 4.60 4.24
N VAL A 27 12.00 5.56 3.46
CA VAL A 27 11.29 6.73 3.98
C VAL A 27 9.79 6.41 3.93
N VAL A 28 9.13 6.39 5.07
CA VAL A 28 7.75 5.89 5.17
C VAL A 28 6.82 6.98 5.68
N GLU A 29 5.73 7.20 4.95
CA GLU A 29 4.61 8.02 5.38
C GLU A 29 3.39 7.13 5.55
N THR A 30 2.53 7.45 6.51
CA THR A 30 1.31 6.70 6.79
C THR A 30 0.09 7.60 6.71
N ILE A 31 -1.02 7.04 6.22
CA ILE A 31 -2.32 7.73 6.19
C ILE A 31 -3.38 6.79 6.75
N SER A 32 -4.24 7.32 7.63
CA SER A 32 -5.36 6.57 8.17
C SER A 32 -6.71 7.03 7.61
N ASN A 33 -6.73 8.02 6.73
CA ASN A 33 -7.95 8.61 6.19
C ASN A 33 -7.90 8.62 4.66
N TRP A 34 -8.85 7.93 4.02
CA TRP A 34 -8.89 7.79 2.56
C TRP A 34 -9.11 9.13 1.84
N THR A 35 -9.74 10.12 2.49
CA THR A 35 -10.09 11.38 1.84
C THR A 35 -8.88 12.18 1.38
N ILE A 36 -7.71 11.98 2.00
CA ILE A 36 -6.48 12.70 1.65
C ILE A 36 -5.52 11.86 0.80
N VAL A 37 -5.90 10.64 0.41
CA VAL A 37 -5.00 9.70 -0.28
C VAL A 37 -4.44 10.29 -1.57
N PHE A 38 -5.30 10.78 -2.45
CA PHE A 38 -4.86 11.27 -3.77
C PHE A 38 -4.01 12.54 -3.64
N ASP A 39 -4.37 13.44 -2.73
CA ASP A 39 -3.57 14.64 -2.46
C ASP A 39 -2.20 14.26 -1.90
N LYS A 40 -2.17 13.32 -0.99
CA LYS A 40 -0.91 12.85 -0.40
C LYS A 40 -0.01 12.21 -1.44
N ILE A 41 -0.56 11.41 -2.35
CA ILE A 41 0.21 10.79 -3.42
C ILE A 41 0.84 11.85 -4.32
N ARG A 42 0.08 12.89 -4.67
CA ARG A 42 0.61 14.00 -5.50
C ARG A 42 1.75 14.74 -4.80
N GLN A 43 1.61 14.99 -3.51
CA GLN A 43 2.60 15.73 -2.72
C GLN A 43 3.83 14.91 -2.40
N TYR A 44 3.61 13.68 -1.94
CA TYR A 44 4.68 12.82 -1.44
C TYR A 44 5.45 12.14 -2.56
N LYS A 45 4.79 11.82 -3.66
CA LYS A 45 5.34 11.09 -4.82
C LYS A 45 6.01 9.80 -4.38
N PRO A 46 5.23 8.85 -3.85
CA PRO A 46 5.80 7.60 -3.36
C PRO A 46 6.32 6.72 -4.50
N ASP A 47 7.32 5.92 -4.18
CA ASP A 47 7.85 4.90 -5.09
C ASP A 47 7.06 3.60 -5.00
N LEU A 48 6.31 3.41 -3.91
CA LEU A 48 5.51 2.23 -3.66
C LEU A 48 4.38 2.58 -2.70
N ILE A 49 3.21 1.96 -2.90
CA ILE A 49 2.04 2.16 -2.05
C ILE A 49 1.62 0.82 -1.47
N ILE A 50 1.41 0.77 -0.15
CA ILE A 50 0.78 -0.35 0.54
C ILE A 50 -0.60 0.11 0.96
N LEU A 51 -1.64 -0.60 0.50
CA LEU A 51 -3.01 -0.11 0.56
C LEU A 51 -3.93 -1.19 1.11
N ASP A 52 -4.54 -0.91 2.28
CA ASP A 52 -5.57 -1.78 2.84
C ASP A 52 -6.81 -1.75 1.95
N ILE A 53 -7.45 -2.89 1.78
CA ILE A 53 -8.68 -2.99 0.99
C ILE A 53 -9.86 -2.39 1.75
N PHE A 54 -9.97 -2.70 3.05
CA PHE A 54 -11.13 -2.29 3.85
C PHE A 54 -10.80 -1.05 4.68
N ILE A 55 -10.96 0.11 4.07
CA ILE A 55 -10.73 1.40 4.70
C ILE A 55 -12.09 2.05 4.98
N SER A 56 -12.29 2.58 6.20
CA SER A 56 -13.53 3.27 6.55
C SER A 56 -13.89 4.34 5.52
N GLY A 57 -15.07 4.24 4.95
CA GLY A 57 -15.58 5.20 3.97
C GLY A 57 -15.13 5.00 2.55
N SER A 58 -14.30 3.98 2.26
CA SER A 58 -13.87 3.68 0.90
C SER A 58 -13.40 2.23 0.77
N ASP A 59 -13.05 1.86 -0.45
CA ASP A 59 -12.56 0.52 -0.79
C ASP A 59 -11.20 0.67 -1.48
N GLY A 60 -10.17 0.05 -0.92
CA GLY A 60 -8.82 0.11 -1.48
C GLY A 60 -8.73 -0.38 -2.92
N ARG A 61 -9.62 -1.30 -3.33
CA ARG A 61 -9.66 -1.76 -4.73
C ARG A 61 -10.04 -0.65 -5.68
N VAL A 62 -10.99 0.20 -5.27
CA VAL A 62 -11.41 1.36 -6.06
C VAL A 62 -10.29 2.38 -6.16
N ILE A 63 -9.64 2.65 -5.04
CA ILE A 63 -8.48 3.56 -5.01
C ILE A 63 -7.38 3.05 -5.95
N CYS A 64 -7.07 1.76 -5.88
CA CYS A 64 -6.05 1.15 -6.74
C CYS A 64 -6.41 1.29 -8.23
N LYS A 65 -7.65 1.01 -8.59
CA LYS A 65 -8.12 1.16 -9.97
C LYS A 65 -7.96 2.59 -10.47
N GLU A 66 -8.29 3.57 -9.64
CA GLU A 66 -8.12 4.99 -10.01
C GLU A 66 -6.64 5.34 -10.22
N LEU A 67 -5.77 4.84 -9.36
CA LEU A 67 -4.33 5.06 -9.52
C LEU A 67 -3.81 4.47 -10.82
N LYS A 68 -4.32 3.31 -11.22
CA LYS A 68 -3.87 2.62 -12.43
C LYS A 68 -4.39 3.25 -13.72
N LYS A 69 -5.42 4.07 -13.63
CA LYS A 69 -5.96 4.80 -14.80
C LYS A 69 -5.21 6.09 -15.10
N SER A 70 -4.53 6.67 -14.12
CA SER A 70 -3.84 7.95 -14.29
C SER A 70 -2.41 7.75 -14.77
N LYS A 71 -2.00 8.52 -15.77
CA LYS A 71 -0.63 8.46 -16.32
C LYS A 71 0.43 8.79 -15.28
N THR A 72 0.10 9.63 -14.30
CA THR A 72 1.06 10.08 -13.28
C THR A 72 1.27 9.05 -12.17
N THR A 73 0.37 8.08 -12.03
CA THR A 73 0.41 7.11 -10.92
C THR A 73 0.41 5.65 -11.38
N THR A 74 0.13 5.38 -12.65
CA THR A 74 -0.02 4.02 -13.15
C THR A 74 1.24 3.16 -12.94
N ASN A 75 2.41 3.78 -12.91
CA ASN A 75 3.69 3.06 -12.75
C ASN A 75 4.11 2.87 -11.29
N ILE A 76 3.37 3.42 -10.34
CA ILE A 76 3.67 3.23 -8.92
C ILE A 76 3.17 1.85 -8.51
N PRO A 77 4.04 0.92 -8.07
CA PRO A 77 3.58 -0.38 -7.62
C PRO A 77 2.68 -0.26 -6.40
N VAL A 78 1.55 -0.98 -6.42
CA VAL A 78 0.59 -1.02 -5.33
C VAL A 78 0.54 -2.45 -4.79
N ILE A 79 0.72 -2.59 -3.48
CA ILE A 79 0.56 -3.84 -2.76
C ILE A 79 -0.73 -3.74 -1.97
N LEU A 80 -1.70 -4.61 -2.25
CA LEU A 80 -2.93 -4.68 -1.47
C LEU A 80 -2.71 -5.44 -0.18
N PHE A 81 -3.39 -5.03 0.87
CA PHE A 81 -3.14 -5.48 2.23
C PHE A 81 -4.47 -5.83 2.89
N SER A 82 -4.70 -7.09 3.26
CA SER A 82 -5.99 -7.51 3.82
C SER A 82 -5.92 -8.92 4.41
N ALA A 83 -6.88 -9.24 5.29
CA ALA A 83 -7.07 -10.57 5.84
C ALA A 83 -8.01 -11.45 4.99
N THR A 84 -8.60 -10.92 3.94
CA THR A 84 -9.57 -11.64 3.11
C THR A 84 -8.96 -12.81 2.36
N ASN A 85 -9.73 -13.89 2.21
CA ASN A 85 -9.33 -15.04 1.39
C ASN A 85 -9.39 -14.74 -0.12
N ARG A 86 -9.99 -13.61 -0.51
CA ARG A 86 -10.13 -13.19 -1.91
C ARG A 86 -9.04 -12.23 -2.36
N LEU A 87 -7.99 -12.07 -1.57
CA LEU A 87 -6.97 -11.06 -1.81
C LEU A 87 -6.28 -11.23 -3.16
N GLU A 88 -5.97 -12.46 -3.56
CA GLU A 88 -5.35 -12.72 -4.86
C GLU A 88 -6.25 -12.29 -6.02
N ALA A 89 -7.54 -12.64 -5.96
CA ALA A 89 -8.50 -12.25 -7.00
C ALA A 89 -8.68 -10.71 -7.05
N TYR A 90 -8.77 -10.07 -5.90
CA TYR A 90 -8.90 -8.63 -5.82
C TYR A 90 -7.67 -7.91 -6.37
N THR A 91 -6.49 -8.49 -6.17
CA THR A 91 -5.24 -7.95 -6.70
C THR A 91 -5.25 -7.94 -8.22
N LYS A 92 -5.66 -9.04 -8.83
CA LYS A 92 -5.78 -9.15 -10.29
C LYS A 92 -6.81 -8.16 -10.84
N ASP A 93 -7.99 -8.11 -10.21
CA ASP A 93 -9.10 -7.28 -10.69
C ASP A 93 -8.80 -5.79 -10.62
N SER A 94 -8.00 -5.35 -9.66
CA SER A 94 -7.65 -3.94 -9.48
C SER A 94 -6.35 -3.53 -10.15
N ASN A 95 -5.65 -4.47 -10.80
CA ASN A 95 -4.36 -4.26 -11.46
C ASN A 95 -3.25 -3.86 -10.48
N ALA A 96 -3.34 -4.31 -9.23
CA ALA A 96 -2.27 -4.13 -8.26
C ALA A 96 -1.09 -5.05 -8.60
N GLN A 97 0.10 -4.69 -8.16
CA GLN A 97 1.32 -5.43 -8.47
C GLN A 97 1.59 -6.55 -7.49
N GLY A 98 0.97 -6.52 -6.32
CA GLY A 98 1.15 -7.58 -5.35
C GLY A 98 0.15 -7.50 -4.22
N TYR A 99 0.23 -8.46 -3.33
CA TYR A 99 -0.62 -8.47 -2.14
C TYR A 99 0.14 -9.06 -0.95
N LEU A 100 -0.29 -8.67 0.25
CA LEU A 100 0.23 -9.20 1.50
C LEU A 100 -0.95 -9.51 2.40
N LYS A 101 -1.10 -10.79 2.79
CA LYS A 101 -2.21 -11.23 3.63
C LYS A 101 -1.91 -10.98 5.10
N LYS A 102 -2.89 -10.42 5.83
CA LYS A 102 -2.85 -10.27 7.29
C LYS A 102 -3.32 -11.57 7.96
N PRO A 103 -2.71 -12.03 9.04
CA PRO A 103 -1.45 -11.54 9.60
C PRO A 103 -0.24 -11.99 8.76
N PHE A 104 0.83 -11.20 8.80
CA PHE A 104 2.03 -11.47 8.03
C PHE A 104 3.25 -11.58 8.95
N GLU A 105 4.28 -12.28 8.46
CA GLU A 105 5.59 -12.28 9.10
C GLU A 105 6.37 -11.04 8.67
N THR A 106 7.23 -10.53 9.55
CA THR A 106 8.06 -9.37 9.24
C THR A 106 8.79 -9.52 7.90
N MET A 107 9.37 -10.68 7.66
CA MET A 107 10.14 -10.90 6.42
C MET A 107 9.26 -11.00 5.18
N GLU A 108 7.99 -11.38 5.30
CA GLU A 108 7.07 -11.35 4.17
C GLU A 108 6.86 -9.92 3.69
N LEU A 109 6.67 -8.98 4.62
CA LEU A 109 6.53 -7.56 4.30
C LEU A 109 7.81 -7.02 3.66
N VAL A 110 8.95 -7.28 4.29
CA VAL A 110 10.25 -6.81 3.78
C VAL A 110 10.50 -7.33 2.37
N ASN A 111 10.29 -8.61 2.16
CA ASN A 111 10.59 -9.25 0.88
C ASN A 111 9.70 -8.75 -0.25
N ILE A 112 8.39 -8.60 -0.02
CA ILE A 112 7.50 -8.12 -1.08
C ILE A 112 7.80 -6.66 -1.45
N VAL A 113 8.14 -5.84 -0.48
CA VAL A 113 8.52 -4.45 -0.74
C VAL A 113 9.78 -4.39 -1.60
N LYS A 114 10.83 -5.15 -1.24
CA LYS A 114 12.06 -5.22 -2.01
C LYS A 114 11.81 -5.70 -3.44
N GLU A 115 11.00 -6.75 -3.58
CA GLU A 115 10.65 -7.31 -4.88
C GLU A 115 9.98 -6.27 -5.79
N LYS A 116 9.03 -5.52 -5.27
CA LYS A 116 8.25 -4.56 -6.08
C LYS A 116 8.99 -3.26 -6.35
N LEU A 117 10.05 -2.97 -5.61
CA LEU A 117 10.88 -1.78 -5.85
C LEU A 117 12.03 -2.03 -6.84
N LEU A 118 12.25 -3.26 -7.26
CA LEU A 118 13.30 -3.58 -8.23
C LEU A 118 12.99 -3.04 -9.63
#